data_ee949a6357338fea12c4dcd6160e959a
#
_entry.id   ee949a6357338fea12c4dcd6160e959a
#
_cell.length_a   1.000
_cell.length_b   1.000
_cell.length_c   1.000
_cell.angle_alpha   90.00
_cell.angle_beta   90.00
_cell.angle_gamma   90.00
#
_symmetry.space_group_name_H-M   'P 1'
#
loop_
_entity.id
_entity.type
_entity.pdbx_description
1 polymer ?
#
loop_
_entity_poly.entity_id
_entity_poly.type
_entity_poly.pdbx_seq_one_letter_code
_entity_poly.pdbx_strand_id
1 'polypeptide(L)'
;ARYSKDKKKEWNEFIAKSKNGWFLFDRDYMDYHSDRFKDFSLMFYDDNKLVALLPANFKGNILYSHEGLTYGGIISDDTMKTPLMLNLFDFLKRYAKENNIKRIIYKAIPFIYHTLPAQEDLYALYRNNAKLVKREVSSAIFQADKLDFNRRKKRYILEALDCGLTIKETGDFEGFHHIVNQTLNEKYGMEPVHSAGEMRLLAKRFPENIRLFGCFNEGEIVGGALVYTTLRVAHVQYLFSSKEGKDLGANDLIGDYLINRKYANLPYFNFGISTENNGLVLNEQLISF
;
A
#
# COMPACT_ATOMS: atom_id res chain seq x y z
N ALA A 1 21.57 -9.48 10.77
CA ALA A 1 21.24 -8.97 12.11
C ALA A 1 19.74 -8.70 12.22
N ARG A 2 19.18 -8.76 13.44
CA ARG A 2 17.86 -8.19 13.70
C ARG A 2 17.95 -6.67 13.75
N TYR A 3 16.89 -6.02 13.30
CA TYR A 3 16.72 -4.59 13.49
C TYR A 3 16.67 -4.24 14.98
N SER A 4 17.26 -3.12 15.34
CA SER A 4 17.15 -2.47 16.64
C SER A 4 17.04 -0.95 16.45
N LYS A 5 16.50 -0.24 17.45
CA LYS A 5 16.17 1.20 17.31
C LYS A 5 17.37 2.10 16.98
N ASP A 6 18.57 1.74 17.41
CA ASP A 6 19.83 2.43 17.07
C ASP A 6 20.17 2.35 15.59
N LYS A 7 19.61 1.36 14.86
CA LYS A 7 19.77 1.17 13.41
C LYS A 7 18.72 1.88 12.56
N LYS A 8 17.83 2.67 13.17
CA LYS A 8 16.73 3.36 12.46
C LYS A 8 17.25 4.23 11.32
N LYS A 9 18.29 5.00 11.54
CA LYS A 9 18.88 5.88 10.53
C LYS A 9 19.41 5.07 9.34
N GLU A 10 20.21 4.04 9.61
CA GLU A 10 20.77 3.14 8.58
C GLU A 10 19.66 2.45 7.76
N TRP A 11 18.58 1.99 8.44
CA TRP A 11 17.42 1.41 7.82
C TRP A 11 16.72 2.38 6.84
N ASN A 12 16.37 3.58 7.32
CA ASN A 12 15.66 4.57 6.51
C ASN A 12 16.50 5.09 5.34
N GLU A 13 17.82 5.29 5.54
CA GLU A 13 18.74 5.65 4.46
C GLU A 13 18.83 4.54 3.39
N PHE A 14 18.73 3.27 3.79
CA PHE A 14 18.70 2.17 2.83
C PHE A 14 17.38 2.16 2.04
N ILE A 15 16.22 2.38 2.70
CA ILE A 15 14.93 2.48 2.03
C ILE A 15 14.95 3.60 0.97
N ALA A 16 15.49 4.76 1.31
CA ALA A 16 15.52 5.92 0.41
C ALA A 16 16.28 5.67 -0.90
N LYS A 17 17.30 4.79 -0.89
CA LYS A 17 18.10 4.44 -2.09
C LYS A 17 17.74 3.09 -2.70
N SER A 18 16.80 2.37 -2.12
CA SER A 18 16.42 1.03 -2.60
C SER A 18 15.66 1.10 -3.94
N LYS A 19 15.75 0.02 -4.73
CA LYS A 19 15.05 -0.06 -6.02
C LYS A 19 13.59 -0.51 -5.92
N ASN A 20 13.16 -1.02 -4.78
CA ASN A 20 11.79 -1.53 -4.56
C ASN A 20 11.19 -1.15 -3.21
N GLY A 21 11.88 -0.34 -2.39
CA GLY A 21 11.33 0.22 -1.18
C GLY A 21 10.63 1.57 -1.39
N TRP A 22 9.78 1.94 -0.47
CA TRP A 22 9.09 3.21 -0.40
C TRP A 22 8.73 3.54 1.05
N PHE A 23 8.12 4.69 1.34
CA PHE A 23 7.89 5.18 2.70
C PHE A 23 7.12 4.19 3.61
N LEU A 24 6.34 3.26 3.03
CA LEU A 24 5.66 2.20 3.78
C LEU A 24 6.62 1.36 4.65
N PHE A 25 7.87 1.26 4.21
CA PHE A 25 8.94 0.51 4.90
C PHE A 25 9.86 1.40 5.75
N ASP A 26 9.63 2.70 5.77
CA ASP A 26 10.33 3.61 6.68
C ASP A 26 9.92 3.30 8.14
N ARG A 27 10.85 3.38 9.06
CA ARG A 27 10.59 3.05 10.47
C ARG A 27 9.61 4.03 11.11
N ASP A 28 9.53 5.28 10.63
CA ASP A 28 8.52 6.23 11.11
C ASP A 28 7.10 5.83 10.68
N TYR A 29 6.97 5.07 9.57
CA TYR A 29 5.72 4.43 9.21
C TYR A 29 5.53 3.11 9.97
N MET A 30 6.50 2.19 9.91
CA MET A 30 6.34 0.85 10.49
C MET A 30 6.12 0.87 12.00
N ASP A 31 6.75 1.79 12.72
CA ASP A 31 6.70 1.83 14.18
C ASP A 31 5.39 2.45 14.74
N TYR A 32 4.49 3.02 13.89
CA TYR A 32 3.24 3.60 14.40
C TYR A 32 2.31 2.55 15.02
N HIS A 33 2.40 1.31 14.59
CA HIS A 33 1.58 0.19 15.05
C HIS A 33 2.39 -0.94 15.70
N SER A 34 3.53 -0.58 16.30
CA SER A 34 4.43 -1.52 17.00
C SER A 34 3.78 -2.21 18.21
N ASP A 35 2.70 -1.66 18.72
CA ASP A 35 1.85 -2.27 19.75
C ASP A 35 1.09 -3.51 19.24
N ARG A 36 0.75 -3.54 17.97
CA ARG A 36 -0.03 -4.63 17.33
C ARG A 36 0.85 -5.72 16.71
N PHE A 37 2.07 -5.37 16.29
CA PHE A 37 2.96 -6.27 15.57
C PHE A 37 4.33 -6.34 16.25
N LYS A 38 4.68 -7.53 16.76
CA LYS A 38 6.01 -7.76 17.35
C LYS A 38 7.06 -7.75 16.24
N ASP A 39 7.80 -6.66 16.17
CA ASP A 39 8.85 -6.49 15.16
C ASP A 39 9.88 -7.61 15.19
N PHE A 40 10.19 -8.14 14.03
CA PHE A 40 11.21 -9.14 13.78
C PHE A 40 11.97 -8.84 12.49
N SER A 41 12.03 -7.57 12.12
CA SER A 41 12.69 -7.12 10.89
C SER A 41 14.17 -7.50 10.86
N LEU A 42 14.65 -7.84 9.67
CA LEU A 42 16.03 -8.29 9.46
C LEU A 42 16.80 -7.32 8.56
N MET A 43 18.07 -7.15 8.88
CA MET A 43 19.07 -6.40 8.11
C MET A 43 20.13 -7.38 7.65
N PHE A 44 20.40 -7.43 6.35
CA PHE A 44 21.36 -8.35 5.74
C PHE A 44 22.61 -7.58 5.32
N TYR A 45 23.74 -8.06 5.81
CA TYR A 45 25.05 -7.47 5.52
C TYR A 45 25.91 -8.47 4.75
N ASP A 46 26.65 -7.95 3.77
CA ASP A 46 27.70 -8.64 3.04
C ASP A 46 28.99 -7.82 3.21
N ASP A 47 30.05 -8.39 3.77
CA ASP A 47 31.29 -7.70 4.13
C ASP A 47 31.06 -6.35 4.86
N ASN A 48 30.21 -6.36 5.88
CA ASN A 48 29.79 -5.18 6.67
C ASN A 48 29.00 -4.12 5.89
N LYS A 49 28.69 -4.33 4.62
CA LYS A 49 27.82 -3.46 3.85
C LYS A 49 26.38 -3.96 3.94
N LEU A 50 25.45 -3.07 4.29
CA LEU A 50 24.02 -3.38 4.25
C LEU A 50 23.60 -3.56 2.79
N VAL A 51 23.05 -4.76 2.46
CA VAL A 51 22.70 -5.15 1.08
C VAL A 51 21.21 -5.42 0.90
N ALA A 52 20.48 -5.71 1.99
CA ALA A 52 19.04 -5.91 1.93
C ALA A 52 18.37 -5.76 3.30
N LEU A 53 17.07 -5.49 3.26
CA LEU A 53 16.19 -5.45 4.42
C LEU A 53 15.02 -6.40 4.22
N LEU A 54 14.52 -6.96 5.34
CA LEU A 54 13.25 -7.67 5.36
C LEU A 54 12.38 -7.08 6.48
N PRO A 55 11.43 -6.19 6.15
CA PRO A 55 10.37 -5.83 7.09
C PRO A 55 9.65 -7.08 7.54
N ALA A 56 9.59 -7.33 8.85
CA ALA A 56 8.96 -8.55 9.34
C ALA A 56 8.37 -8.40 10.73
N ASN A 57 7.32 -9.18 11.01
CA ASN A 57 6.83 -9.42 12.34
C ASN A 57 6.77 -10.91 12.64
N PHE A 58 6.75 -11.27 13.91
CA PHE A 58 6.75 -12.65 14.37
C PHE A 58 5.52 -12.97 15.20
N LYS A 59 4.81 -14.05 14.84
CA LYS A 59 3.62 -14.52 15.56
C LYS A 59 3.49 -16.03 15.47
N GLY A 60 3.40 -16.70 16.59
CA GLY A 60 3.11 -18.12 16.67
C GLY A 60 4.06 -19.02 15.85
N ASN A 61 5.38 -18.84 15.92
CA ASN A 61 6.40 -19.57 15.14
C ASN A 61 6.35 -19.28 13.62
N ILE A 62 5.68 -18.22 13.19
CA ILE A 62 5.63 -17.79 11.79
C ILE A 62 6.28 -16.40 11.68
N LEU A 63 7.19 -16.28 10.73
CA LEU A 63 7.74 -15.00 10.30
C LEU A 63 6.90 -14.51 9.12
N TYR A 64 6.30 -13.36 9.27
CA TYR A 64 5.59 -12.67 8.19
C TYR A 64 6.48 -11.57 7.65
N SER A 65 6.50 -11.37 6.33
CA SER A 65 7.07 -10.16 5.75
C SER A 65 6.10 -8.98 5.94
N HIS A 66 5.79 -8.75 7.18
CA HIS A 66 4.98 -7.79 7.91
C HIS A 66 3.46 -7.84 7.62
N GLU A 67 2.68 -8.41 8.56
CA GLU A 67 1.21 -8.51 8.46
C GLU A 67 0.53 -7.14 8.36
N GLY A 68 1.03 -6.14 9.09
CA GLY A 68 0.46 -4.79 9.15
C GLY A 68 0.80 -3.88 7.97
N LEU A 69 1.54 -4.35 6.96
CA LEU A 69 1.84 -3.60 5.75
C LEU A 69 1.11 -4.21 4.55
N THR A 70 0.76 -3.37 3.58
CA THR A 70 0.12 -3.80 2.33
C THR A 70 1.01 -4.80 1.58
N TYR A 71 2.29 -4.50 1.50
CA TYR A 71 3.34 -5.33 0.87
C TYR A 71 4.49 -5.53 1.84
N GLY A 72 5.40 -6.45 1.51
CA GLY A 72 6.60 -6.73 2.28
C GLY A 72 7.68 -7.32 1.39
N GLY A 73 8.41 -8.32 1.90
CA GLY A 73 9.47 -8.98 1.14
C GLY A 73 10.83 -8.32 1.28
N ILE A 74 11.80 -8.84 0.51
CA ILE A 74 13.16 -8.31 0.52
C ILE A 74 13.21 -6.97 -0.20
N ILE A 75 13.76 -5.98 0.51
CA ILE A 75 14.07 -4.67 -0.05
C ILE A 75 15.55 -4.62 -0.35
N SER A 76 15.91 -4.21 -1.54
CA SER A 76 17.29 -4.20 -2.02
C SER A 76 17.60 -2.94 -2.84
N ASP A 77 18.86 -2.62 -2.96
CA ASP A 77 19.35 -1.55 -3.82
C ASP A 77 19.74 -2.07 -5.23
N ASP A 78 20.27 -1.19 -6.07
CA ASP A 78 20.69 -1.49 -7.44
C ASP A 78 21.92 -2.41 -7.53
N THR A 79 22.63 -2.62 -6.42
CA THR A 79 23.79 -3.53 -6.36
C THR A 79 23.40 -5.00 -6.20
N MET A 80 22.13 -5.27 -5.85
CA MET A 80 21.65 -6.65 -5.68
C MET A 80 21.76 -7.45 -6.96
N LYS A 81 22.37 -8.64 -6.85
CA LYS A 81 22.48 -9.63 -7.93
C LYS A 81 21.77 -10.91 -7.55
N THR A 82 21.29 -11.66 -8.54
CA THR A 82 20.59 -12.93 -8.31
C THR A 82 21.37 -13.94 -7.44
N PRO A 83 22.69 -14.13 -7.63
CA PRO A 83 23.46 -15.03 -6.72
C PRO A 83 23.43 -14.55 -5.26
N LEU A 84 23.56 -13.26 -5.00
CA LEU A 84 23.48 -12.71 -3.66
C LEU A 84 22.07 -12.90 -3.06
N MET A 85 21.01 -12.72 -3.84
CA MET A 85 19.64 -12.98 -3.41
C MET A 85 19.44 -14.46 -3.03
N LEU A 86 19.99 -15.41 -3.81
CA LEU A 86 19.94 -16.82 -3.48
C LEU A 86 20.67 -17.13 -2.16
N ASN A 87 21.87 -16.59 -1.96
CA ASN A 87 22.63 -16.76 -0.72
C ASN A 87 21.86 -16.18 0.49
N LEU A 88 21.16 -15.05 0.28
CA LEU A 88 20.34 -14.42 1.31
C LEU A 88 19.16 -15.34 1.71
N PHE A 89 18.49 -15.99 0.76
CA PHE A 89 17.43 -16.96 1.05
C PHE A 89 17.97 -18.22 1.74
N ASP A 90 19.15 -18.69 1.37
CA ASP A 90 19.79 -19.82 2.06
C ASP A 90 20.18 -19.45 3.50
N PHE A 91 20.66 -18.22 3.73
CA PHE A 91 20.86 -17.69 5.07
C PHE A 91 19.54 -17.59 5.84
N LEU A 92 18.48 -17.06 5.23
CA LEU A 92 17.17 -16.89 5.86
C LEU A 92 16.59 -18.24 6.31
N LYS A 93 16.76 -19.31 5.52
CA LYS A 93 16.34 -20.67 5.91
C LYS A 93 17.10 -21.18 7.12
N ARG A 94 18.43 -21.01 7.15
CA ARG A 94 19.26 -21.42 8.31
C ARG A 94 18.87 -20.65 9.55
N TYR A 95 18.74 -19.33 9.42
CA TYR A 95 18.31 -18.43 10.48
C TYR A 95 16.93 -18.82 11.03
N ALA A 96 15.99 -19.15 10.16
CA ALA A 96 14.66 -19.59 10.55
C ALA A 96 14.73 -20.89 11.38
N LYS A 97 15.54 -21.87 10.98
CA LYS A 97 15.75 -23.11 11.71
C LYS A 97 16.34 -22.86 13.10
N GLU A 98 17.37 -22.04 13.20
CA GLU A 98 18.05 -21.69 14.45
C GLU A 98 17.14 -20.92 15.44
N ASN A 99 16.18 -20.16 14.93
CA ASN A 99 15.25 -19.35 15.71
C ASN A 99 13.86 -19.99 15.88
N ASN A 100 13.72 -21.30 15.61
CA ASN A 100 12.45 -22.04 15.72
C ASN A 100 11.30 -21.45 14.89
N ILE A 101 11.61 -20.79 13.77
CA ILE A 101 10.63 -20.28 12.81
C ILE A 101 10.23 -21.45 11.90
N LYS A 102 8.98 -21.91 12.00
CA LYS A 102 8.47 -23.06 11.25
C LYS A 102 7.95 -22.69 9.86
N ARG A 103 7.59 -21.44 9.65
CA ARG A 103 7.02 -20.95 8.39
C ARG A 103 7.41 -19.51 8.16
N ILE A 104 7.65 -19.17 6.91
CA ILE A 104 7.80 -17.78 6.45
C ILE A 104 6.65 -17.50 5.49
N ILE A 105 5.87 -16.47 5.76
CA ILE A 105 4.85 -15.93 4.84
C ILE A 105 5.42 -14.69 4.19
N TYR A 106 5.66 -14.77 2.89
CA TYR A 106 6.31 -13.74 2.11
C TYR A 106 5.30 -13.02 1.21
N LYS A 107 5.16 -11.71 1.37
CA LYS A 107 4.31 -10.85 0.52
C LYS A 107 5.22 -10.10 -0.46
N ALA A 108 5.27 -10.54 -1.71
CA ALA A 108 6.08 -9.87 -2.73
C ALA A 108 5.58 -8.45 -3.00
N ILE A 109 6.51 -7.51 -3.22
CA ILE A 109 6.19 -6.14 -3.61
C ILE A 109 5.80 -6.16 -5.11
N PRO A 110 4.63 -5.63 -5.50
CA PRO A 110 4.24 -5.58 -6.90
C PRO A 110 5.18 -4.70 -7.73
N PHE A 111 5.52 -5.13 -8.94
CA PHE A 111 6.51 -4.48 -9.80
C PHE A 111 6.23 -3.01 -10.12
N ILE A 112 4.96 -2.59 -10.11
CA ILE A 112 4.58 -1.19 -10.39
C ILE A 112 5.18 -0.20 -9.37
N TYR A 113 5.49 -0.66 -8.14
CA TYR A 113 6.12 0.14 -7.08
C TYR A 113 7.65 0.18 -7.19
N HIS A 114 8.25 -0.67 -8.02
CA HIS A 114 9.70 -0.71 -8.18
C HIS A 114 10.19 0.50 -9.00
N THR A 115 11.23 1.16 -8.54
CA THR A 115 11.93 2.20 -9.31
C THR A 115 12.79 1.60 -10.41
N LEU A 116 13.37 0.42 -10.13
CA LEU A 116 14.07 -0.45 -11.08
C LEU A 116 13.54 -1.87 -10.93
N PRO A 117 13.56 -2.72 -11.99
CA PRO A 117 13.15 -4.12 -11.87
C PRO A 117 13.85 -4.83 -10.71
N ALA A 118 13.09 -5.47 -9.82
CA ALA A 118 13.57 -6.08 -8.58
C ALA A 118 12.76 -7.36 -8.28
N GLN A 119 12.91 -8.38 -9.14
CA GLN A 119 12.18 -9.64 -9.03
C GLN A 119 13.11 -10.83 -8.77
N GLU A 120 14.32 -10.59 -8.31
CA GLU A 120 15.30 -11.63 -7.93
C GLU A 120 14.78 -12.48 -6.80
N ASP A 121 13.98 -11.91 -5.91
CA ASP A 121 13.32 -12.59 -4.80
C ASP A 121 12.29 -13.63 -5.28
N LEU A 122 11.55 -13.34 -6.36
CA LEU A 122 10.59 -14.29 -6.95
C LEU A 122 11.31 -15.54 -7.49
N TYR A 123 12.48 -15.37 -8.12
CA TYR A 123 13.32 -16.49 -8.53
C TYR A 123 13.86 -17.25 -7.33
N ALA A 124 14.29 -16.57 -6.28
CA ALA A 124 14.77 -17.20 -5.06
C ALA A 124 13.65 -18.00 -4.35
N LEU A 125 12.43 -17.49 -4.31
CA LEU A 125 11.25 -18.20 -3.81
C LEU A 125 11.01 -19.49 -4.60
N TYR A 126 11.03 -19.43 -5.94
CA TYR A 126 10.89 -20.60 -6.81
C TYR A 126 11.97 -21.63 -6.54
N ARG A 127 13.24 -21.24 -6.49
CA ARG A 127 14.39 -22.11 -6.20
C ARG A 127 14.31 -22.77 -4.82
N ASN A 128 13.61 -22.16 -3.88
CA ASN A 128 13.37 -22.68 -2.54
C ASN A 128 12.04 -23.43 -2.38
N ASN A 129 11.38 -23.81 -3.49
CA ASN A 129 10.11 -24.51 -3.51
C ASN A 129 9.02 -23.82 -2.67
N ALA A 130 9.01 -22.48 -2.63
CA ALA A 130 7.96 -21.73 -1.97
C ALA A 130 6.60 -22.00 -2.63
N LYS A 131 5.56 -22.18 -1.82
CA LYS A 131 4.20 -22.41 -2.32
C LYS A 131 3.45 -21.09 -2.39
N LEU A 132 2.81 -20.82 -3.52
CA LEU A 132 1.87 -19.72 -3.63
C LEU A 132 0.62 -20.06 -2.79
N VAL A 133 0.36 -19.27 -1.75
CA VAL A 133 -0.74 -19.49 -0.81
C VAL A 133 -1.85 -18.45 -0.94
N LYS A 134 -1.54 -17.29 -1.54
CA LYS A 134 -2.48 -16.19 -1.76
C LYS A 134 -2.07 -15.40 -3.00
N ARG A 135 -3.05 -15.02 -3.82
CA ARG A 135 -2.89 -14.06 -4.91
C ARG A 135 -4.09 -13.12 -4.93
N GLU A 136 -3.81 -11.83 -4.96
CA GLU A 136 -4.82 -10.78 -5.05
C GLU A 136 -4.74 -10.08 -6.40
N VAL A 137 -5.87 -9.57 -6.87
CA VAL A 137 -5.98 -8.76 -8.08
C VAL A 137 -6.19 -7.31 -7.69
N SER A 138 -5.51 -6.42 -8.38
CA SER A 138 -5.61 -4.98 -8.19
C SER A 138 -5.74 -4.31 -9.56
N SER A 139 -6.64 -3.34 -9.68
CA SER A 139 -6.76 -2.51 -10.89
C SER A 139 -5.73 -1.40 -10.83
N ALA A 140 -4.84 -1.35 -11.82
CA ALA A 140 -3.85 -0.31 -11.98
C ALA A 140 -3.93 0.30 -13.39
N ILE A 141 -4.04 1.61 -13.45
CA ILE A 141 -4.02 2.38 -14.70
C ILE A 141 -2.57 2.70 -15.02
N PHE A 142 -2.10 2.36 -16.21
CA PHE A 142 -0.86 2.87 -16.77
C PHE A 142 -1.17 4.20 -17.47
N GLN A 143 -0.73 5.31 -16.88
CA GLN A 143 -1.16 6.64 -17.29
C GLN A 143 -0.76 7.02 -18.74
N ALA A 144 0.38 6.48 -19.23
CA ALA A 144 0.83 6.75 -20.59
C ALA A 144 -0.06 6.13 -21.68
N ASP A 145 -0.83 5.08 -21.32
CA ASP A 145 -1.70 4.36 -22.26
C ASP A 145 -3.05 4.05 -21.58
N LYS A 146 -3.59 5.04 -20.86
CA LYS A 146 -4.88 4.88 -20.16
C LYS A 146 -6.04 4.92 -21.16
N LEU A 147 -7.04 4.09 -20.88
CA LEU A 147 -8.30 4.15 -21.59
C LEU A 147 -9.10 5.40 -21.18
N ASP A 148 -9.81 5.96 -22.14
CA ASP A 148 -10.78 7.01 -21.89
C ASP A 148 -11.96 6.48 -21.04
N PHE A 149 -12.50 7.32 -20.17
CA PHE A 149 -13.75 6.99 -19.51
C PHE A 149 -14.87 6.80 -20.53
N ASN A 150 -15.70 5.78 -20.31
CA ASN A 150 -16.86 5.54 -21.13
C ASN A 150 -17.87 6.70 -21.02
N ARG A 151 -18.85 6.75 -21.97
CA ARG A 151 -19.84 7.83 -22.03
C ARG A 151 -20.68 7.96 -20.75
N ARG A 152 -20.98 6.84 -20.10
CA ARG A 152 -21.76 6.81 -18.86
C ARG A 152 -20.99 7.48 -17.72
N LYS A 153 -19.71 7.13 -17.54
CA LYS A 153 -18.86 7.70 -16.49
C LYS A 153 -18.62 9.20 -16.72
N LYS A 154 -18.35 9.61 -17.98
CA LYS A 154 -18.24 11.03 -18.33
C LYS A 154 -19.51 11.82 -17.99
N ARG A 155 -20.70 11.25 -18.23
CA ARG A 155 -21.98 11.86 -17.87
C ARG A 155 -22.10 12.02 -16.34
N TYR A 156 -21.84 10.97 -15.55
CA TYR A 156 -21.93 11.06 -14.09
C TYR A 156 -20.98 12.10 -13.50
N ILE A 157 -19.78 12.25 -14.06
CA ILE A 157 -18.84 13.30 -13.63
C ILE A 157 -19.40 14.70 -13.90
N LEU A 158 -20.02 14.92 -15.07
CA LEU A 158 -20.67 16.21 -15.40
C LEU A 158 -21.86 16.48 -14.48
N GLU A 159 -22.75 15.49 -14.27
CA GLU A 159 -23.89 15.60 -13.36
C GLU A 159 -23.43 15.95 -11.93
N ALA A 160 -22.34 15.34 -11.45
CA ALA A 160 -21.76 15.64 -10.14
C ALA A 160 -21.25 17.10 -10.04
N LEU A 161 -20.62 17.60 -11.10
CA LEU A 161 -20.19 19.01 -11.17
C LEU A 161 -21.37 19.96 -11.22
N ASP A 162 -22.40 19.65 -12.01
CA ASP A 162 -23.62 20.46 -12.12
C ASP A 162 -24.41 20.50 -10.80
N CYS A 163 -24.32 19.44 -9.99
CA CYS A 163 -24.85 19.43 -8.62
C CYS A 163 -24.00 20.25 -7.62
N GLY A 164 -22.91 20.87 -8.05
CA GLY A 164 -22.08 21.72 -7.21
C GLY A 164 -21.02 20.99 -6.38
N LEU A 165 -20.79 19.69 -6.63
CA LEU A 165 -19.73 18.98 -5.95
C LEU A 165 -18.34 19.56 -6.25
N THR A 166 -17.51 19.69 -5.23
CA THR A 166 -16.14 20.19 -5.34
C THR A 166 -15.14 19.24 -4.72
N ILE A 167 -13.93 19.15 -5.31
CA ILE A 167 -12.83 18.34 -4.78
C ILE A 167 -11.70 19.25 -4.31
N LYS A 168 -11.22 19.03 -3.09
CA LYS A 168 -10.02 19.70 -2.58
C LYS A 168 -9.21 18.79 -1.66
N GLU A 169 -7.91 19.04 -1.57
CA GLU A 169 -7.06 18.48 -0.53
C GLU A 169 -7.51 19.02 0.83
N THR A 170 -7.62 18.18 1.85
CA THR A 170 -8.18 18.54 3.15
C THR A 170 -7.48 17.82 4.30
N GLY A 171 -7.54 18.42 5.49
CA GLY A 171 -7.13 17.82 6.76
C GLY A 171 -8.29 17.25 7.59
N ASP A 172 -9.50 17.18 7.04
CA ASP A 172 -10.67 16.65 7.72
C ASP A 172 -10.68 15.12 7.74
N PHE A 173 -9.72 14.55 8.48
CA PHE A 173 -9.62 13.11 8.68
C PHE A 173 -10.78 12.55 9.49
N GLU A 174 -11.38 13.34 10.37
CA GLU A 174 -12.53 12.95 11.19
C GLU A 174 -13.79 12.76 10.35
N GLY A 175 -14.15 13.77 9.56
CA GLY A 175 -15.31 13.71 8.67
C GLY A 175 -15.17 12.56 7.66
N PHE A 176 -13.99 12.42 7.06
CA PHE A 176 -13.73 11.30 6.15
C PHE A 176 -13.80 9.93 6.85
N HIS A 177 -13.17 9.78 8.02
CA HIS A 177 -13.20 8.53 8.78
C HIS A 177 -14.62 8.16 9.20
N HIS A 178 -15.45 9.12 9.55
CA HIS A 178 -16.88 8.88 9.85
C HIS A 178 -17.58 8.20 8.67
N ILE A 179 -17.39 8.70 7.44
CA ILE A 179 -17.95 8.11 6.21
C ILE A 179 -17.42 6.69 6.00
N VAL A 180 -16.10 6.48 6.17
CA VAL A 180 -15.47 5.16 6.01
C VAL A 180 -16.06 4.18 7.00
N ASN A 181 -16.12 4.55 8.28
CA ASN A 181 -16.61 3.70 9.37
C ASN A 181 -18.08 3.34 9.17
N GLN A 182 -18.94 4.32 8.89
CA GLN A 182 -20.35 4.09 8.61
C GLN A 182 -20.53 3.12 7.44
N THR A 183 -19.84 3.35 6.32
CA THR A 183 -19.98 2.50 5.12
C THR A 183 -19.49 1.07 5.35
N LEU A 184 -18.36 0.89 6.07
CA LEU A 184 -17.83 -0.45 6.38
C LEU A 184 -18.71 -1.20 7.37
N ASN A 185 -19.23 -0.51 8.37
CA ASN A 185 -20.11 -1.11 9.37
C ASN A 185 -21.45 -1.55 8.74
N GLU A 186 -22.09 -0.67 7.97
CA GLU A 186 -23.37 -0.97 7.30
C GLU A 186 -23.25 -2.11 6.28
N LYS A 187 -22.14 -2.16 5.52
CA LYS A 187 -22.00 -3.13 4.41
C LYS A 187 -21.37 -4.45 4.84
N TYR A 188 -20.46 -4.44 5.80
CA TYR A 188 -19.62 -5.58 6.16
C TYR A 188 -19.59 -5.90 7.66
N GLY A 189 -20.16 -5.08 8.53
CA GLY A 189 -20.04 -5.22 9.98
C GLY A 189 -18.59 -5.08 10.48
N MET A 190 -17.77 -4.28 9.79
CA MET A 190 -16.33 -4.13 10.05
C MET A 190 -15.99 -2.67 10.38
N GLU A 191 -14.92 -2.50 11.13
CA GLU A 191 -14.31 -1.19 11.39
C GLU A 191 -13.12 -0.94 10.45
N PRO A 192 -12.78 0.35 10.17
CA PRO A 192 -11.57 0.70 9.44
C PRO A 192 -10.31 0.20 10.15
N VAL A 193 -9.30 -0.22 9.39
CA VAL A 193 -8.00 -0.63 9.93
C VAL A 193 -7.26 0.53 10.62
N HIS A 194 -7.46 1.76 10.14
CA HIS A 194 -6.85 2.97 10.68
C HIS A 194 -7.92 3.86 11.32
N SER A 195 -7.66 4.35 12.51
CA SER A 195 -8.44 5.44 13.12
C SER A 195 -8.15 6.79 12.43
N ALA A 196 -9.02 7.78 12.59
CA ALA A 196 -8.78 9.14 12.10
C ALA A 196 -7.47 9.74 12.65
N GLY A 197 -7.17 9.48 13.94
CA GLY A 197 -5.92 9.90 14.57
C GLY A 197 -4.68 9.28 13.94
N GLU A 198 -4.73 7.99 13.58
CA GLU A 198 -3.63 7.31 12.87
C GLU A 198 -3.46 7.85 11.45
N MET A 199 -4.54 8.06 10.70
CA MET A 199 -4.49 8.68 9.36
C MET A 199 -3.83 10.06 9.42
N ARG A 200 -4.23 10.91 10.38
CA ARG A 200 -3.65 12.23 10.61
C ARG A 200 -2.18 12.16 11.01
N LEU A 201 -1.82 11.26 11.91
CA LEU A 201 -0.44 11.05 12.36
C LEU A 201 0.46 10.68 11.17
N LEU A 202 0.02 9.72 10.36
CA LEU A 202 0.78 9.23 9.21
C LEU A 202 0.89 10.32 8.14
N ALA A 203 -0.18 11.05 7.83
CA ALA A 203 -0.14 12.18 6.90
C ALA A 203 0.81 13.30 7.40
N LYS A 204 0.86 13.58 8.72
CA LYS A 204 1.80 14.53 9.30
C LYS A 204 3.25 14.07 9.19
N ARG A 205 3.52 12.75 9.33
CA ARG A 205 4.88 12.19 9.19
C ARG A 205 5.35 12.13 7.73
N PHE A 206 4.42 11.91 6.81
CA PHE A 206 4.69 11.73 5.38
C PHE A 206 3.83 12.67 4.52
N PRO A 207 3.96 14.00 4.68
CA PRO A 207 3.08 14.99 4.03
C PRO A 207 3.17 14.96 2.50
N GLU A 208 4.31 14.54 1.95
CA GLU A 208 4.48 14.41 0.49
C GLU A 208 3.89 13.11 -0.06
N ASN A 209 3.67 12.13 0.81
CA ASN A 209 3.27 10.79 0.39
C ASN A 209 1.82 10.44 0.74
N ILE A 210 1.27 11.00 1.82
CA ILE A 210 -0.07 10.66 2.32
C ILE A 210 -0.94 11.90 2.29
N ARG A 211 -1.95 11.89 1.42
CA ARG A 211 -2.85 13.04 1.23
C ARG A 211 -4.30 12.60 1.21
N LEU A 212 -5.14 13.38 1.85
CA LEU A 212 -6.59 13.21 1.83
C LEU A 212 -7.22 14.21 0.87
N PHE A 213 -8.03 13.71 -0.07
CA PHE A 213 -8.85 14.52 -0.98
C PHE A 213 -10.31 14.32 -0.60
N GLY A 214 -10.97 15.38 -0.18
CA GLY A 214 -12.40 15.40 0.14
C GLY A 214 -13.23 15.86 -1.05
N CYS A 215 -14.40 15.23 -1.22
CA CYS A 215 -15.48 15.68 -2.06
C CYS A 215 -16.52 16.36 -1.17
N PHE A 216 -16.91 17.56 -1.52
CA PHE A 216 -17.79 18.42 -0.71
C PHE A 216 -19.05 18.78 -1.48
N ASN A 217 -20.18 18.73 -0.76
CA ASN A 217 -21.47 19.31 -1.18
C ASN A 217 -21.87 20.39 -0.19
N GLU A 218 -22.15 21.62 -0.64
CA GLU A 218 -22.53 22.76 0.22
C GLU A 218 -21.61 22.97 1.44
N GLY A 219 -20.32 22.62 1.31
CA GLY A 219 -19.32 22.77 2.37
C GLY A 219 -19.13 21.53 3.26
N GLU A 220 -20.04 20.56 3.22
CA GLU A 220 -19.97 19.31 3.99
C GLU A 220 -19.24 18.22 3.19
N ILE A 221 -18.43 17.40 3.88
CA ILE A 221 -17.73 16.29 3.25
C ILE A 221 -18.70 15.12 2.99
N VAL A 222 -18.90 14.79 1.70
CA VAL A 222 -19.77 13.69 1.27
C VAL A 222 -19.02 12.48 0.72
N GLY A 223 -17.69 12.59 0.59
CA GLY A 223 -16.83 11.51 0.15
C GLY A 223 -15.37 11.92 0.15
N GLY A 224 -14.47 10.98 -0.14
CA GLY A 224 -13.06 11.29 -0.22
C GLY A 224 -12.20 10.09 -0.58
N ALA A 225 -10.91 10.39 -0.81
CA ALA A 225 -9.88 9.39 -1.02
C ALA A 225 -8.63 9.72 -0.23
N LEU A 226 -8.15 8.75 0.55
CA LEU A 226 -6.82 8.79 1.15
C LEU A 226 -5.86 8.11 0.18
N VAL A 227 -4.88 8.86 -0.32
CA VAL A 227 -3.95 8.41 -1.36
C VAL A 227 -2.53 8.34 -0.79
N TYR A 228 -1.87 7.21 -1.06
CA TYR A 228 -0.46 6.98 -0.77
C TYR A 228 0.35 7.12 -2.06
N THR A 229 1.33 8.02 -2.06
CA THR A 229 2.08 8.35 -3.29
C THR A 229 3.53 7.91 -3.17
N THR A 230 4.01 7.23 -4.22
CA THR A 230 5.43 6.93 -4.43
C THR A 230 5.97 7.72 -5.63
N LEU A 231 7.22 7.50 -6.00
CA LEU A 231 7.79 8.09 -7.24
C LEU A 231 7.07 7.61 -8.52
N ARG A 232 6.34 6.49 -8.45
CA ARG A 232 5.74 5.85 -9.63
C ARG A 232 4.24 5.62 -9.55
N VAL A 233 3.69 5.53 -8.35
CA VAL A 233 2.32 5.07 -8.12
C VAL A 233 1.58 6.02 -7.20
N ALA A 234 0.39 6.45 -7.60
CA ALA A 234 -0.63 6.92 -6.68
C ALA A 234 -1.51 5.72 -6.30
N HIS A 235 -1.42 5.29 -5.04
CA HIS A 235 -2.19 4.17 -4.49
C HIS A 235 -3.36 4.68 -3.67
N VAL A 236 -4.56 4.29 -4.01
CA VAL A 236 -5.76 4.61 -3.24
C VAL A 236 -5.87 3.67 -2.06
N GLN A 237 -5.53 4.18 -0.87
CA GLN A 237 -5.64 3.42 0.38
C GLN A 237 -7.10 3.29 0.83
N TYR A 238 -7.89 4.36 0.68
CA TYR A 238 -9.32 4.40 0.94
C TYR A 238 -10.01 5.27 -0.11
N LEU A 239 -11.16 4.82 -0.61
CA LEU A 239 -12.07 5.60 -1.45
C LEU A 239 -13.49 5.31 -0.99
N PHE A 240 -14.11 6.27 -0.34
CA PHE A 240 -15.43 6.13 0.25
C PHE A 240 -16.27 7.39 0.05
N SER A 241 -17.58 7.18 -0.10
CA SER A 241 -18.58 8.23 -0.10
C SER A 241 -19.76 7.83 0.77
N SER A 242 -20.40 8.81 1.40
CA SER A 242 -21.69 8.67 2.05
C SER A 242 -22.76 8.20 1.05
N LYS A 243 -23.96 7.90 1.53
CA LYS A 243 -25.09 7.60 0.65
C LYS A 243 -25.38 8.77 -0.30
N GLU A 244 -25.48 9.97 0.25
CA GLU A 244 -25.65 11.20 -0.52
C GLU A 244 -24.53 11.38 -1.58
N GLY A 245 -23.26 11.26 -1.17
CA GLY A 245 -22.14 11.38 -2.10
C GLY A 245 -22.17 10.36 -3.23
N LYS A 246 -22.62 9.12 -2.96
CA LYS A 246 -22.81 8.10 -4.01
C LYS A 246 -23.91 8.47 -4.98
N ASP A 247 -25.05 8.95 -4.46
CA ASP A 247 -26.19 9.35 -5.26
C ASP A 247 -25.87 10.55 -6.17
N LEU A 248 -24.96 11.44 -5.71
CA LEU A 248 -24.46 12.61 -6.44
C LEU A 248 -23.24 12.32 -7.34
N GLY A 249 -22.73 11.08 -7.39
CA GLY A 249 -21.59 10.72 -8.25
C GLY A 249 -20.20 11.10 -7.71
N ALA A 250 -20.06 11.31 -6.40
CA ALA A 250 -18.80 11.74 -5.78
C ALA A 250 -17.61 10.83 -6.10
N ASN A 251 -17.79 9.48 -6.12
CA ASN A 251 -16.69 8.55 -6.42
C ASN A 251 -16.14 8.72 -7.84
N ASP A 252 -17.02 8.92 -8.83
CA ASP A 252 -16.61 9.13 -10.23
C ASP A 252 -15.87 10.47 -10.37
N LEU A 253 -16.35 11.53 -9.70
CA LEU A 253 -15.70 12.83 -9.70
C LEU A 253 -14.33 12.80 -9.00
N ILE A 254 -14.22 12.11 -7.84
CA ILE A 254 -12.94 11.91 -7.15
C ILE A 254 -11.97 11.15 -8.07
N GLY A 255 -12.44 10.06 -8.70
CA GLY A 255 -11.63 9.28 -9.65
C GLY A 255 -11.12 10.13 -10.80
N ASP A 256 -11.96 10.92 -11.44
CA ASP A 256 -11.56 11.84 -12.52
C ASP A 256 -10.49 12.83 -12.06
N TYR A 257 -10.74 13.50 -10.94
CA TYR A 257 -9.79 14.47 -10.40
C TYR A 257 -8.43 13.86 -10.12
N LEU A 258 -8.39 12.70 -9.47
CA LEU A 258 -7.14 12.06 -9.09
C LEU A 258 -6.38 11.51 -10.30
N ILE A 259 -7.06 10.84 -11.24
CA ILE A 259 -6.46 10.19 -12.41
C ILE A 259 -6.04 11.22 -13.47
N ASN A 260 -6.92 12.17 -13.79
CA ASN A 260 -6.75 13.04 -14.95
C ASN A 260 -6.12 14.40 -14.63
N ARG A 261 -6.06 14.78 -13.34
CA ARG A 261 -5.50 16.08 -12.92
C ARG A 261 -4.38 15.91 -11.91
N LYS A 262 -4.67 15.42 -10.69
CA LYS A 262 -3.70 15.44 -9.58
C LYS A 262 -2.50 14.52 -9.82
N TYR A 263 -2.72 13.28 -10.29
CA TYR A 263 -1.69 12.27 -10.48
C TYR A 263 -1.49 11.86 -11.94
N ALA A 264 -1.91 12.69 -12.88
CA ALA A 264 -1.79 12.43 -14.32
C ALA A 264 -0.34 12.20 -14.79
N ASN A 265 0.63 12.75 -14.09
CA ASN A 265 2.06 12.67 -14.44
C ASN A 265 2.78 11.47 -13.78
N LEU A 266 2.12 10.72 -12.89
CA LEU A 266 2.71 9.49 -12.34
C LEU A 266 2.53 8.32 -13.32
N PRO A 267 3.50 7.39 -13.42
CA PRO A 267 3.35 6.23 -14.30
C PRO A 267 2.10 5.39 -14.04
N TYR A 268 1.71 5.23 -12.78
CA TYR A 268 0.60 4.36 -12.40
C TYR A 268 -0.37 5.03 -11.41
N PHE A 269 -1.65 4.73 -11.59
CA PHE A 269 -2.69 4.97 -10.61
C PHE A 269 -3.31 3.63 -10.22
N ASN A 270 -3.30 3.28 -8.92
CA ASN A 270 -3.72 1.97 -8.42
C ASN A 270 -4.88 2.11 -7.43
N PHE A 271 -5.99 1.44 -7.71
CA PHE A 271 -7.18 1.41 -6.85
C PHE A 271 -7.09 0.47 -5.65
N GLY A 272 -5.99 -0.29 -5.52
CA GLY A 272 -5.88 -1.33 -4.50
C GLY A 272 -6.53 -2.65 -4.93
N ILE A 273 -6.68 -3.55 -3.96
CA ILE A 273 -7.15 -4.92 -4.23
C ILE A 273 -8.66 -4.97 -4.47
N SER A 274 -9.07 -5.84 -5.39
CA SER A 274 -10.47 -6.12 -5.73
C SER A 274 -10.84 -7.59 -5.47
N THR A 275 -10.21 -8.21 -4.50
CA THR A 275 -10.46 -9.60 -4.11
C THR A 275 -10.76 -9.71 -2.63
N GLU A 276 -11.55 -10.73 -2.28
CA GLU A 276 -11.99 -11.07 -0.94
C GLU A 276 -11.56 -12.51 -0.62
N ASN A 277 -11.79 -12.96 0.62
CA ASN A 277 -11.51 -14.31 1.07
C ASN A 277 -10.10 -14.82 0.66
N ASN A 278 -9.06 -14.04 1.04
CA ASN A 278 -7.66 -14.36 0.73
C ASN A 278 -7.36 -14.53 -0.78
N GLY A 279 -8.05 -13.77 -1.63
CA GLY A 279 -7.84 -13.79 -3.07
C GLY A 279 -8.65 -14.85 -3.82
N LEU A 280 -9.52 -15.60 -3.12
CA LEU A 280 -10.32 -16.67 -3.72
C LEU A 280 -11.63 -16.16 -4.35
N VAL A 281 -12.09 -14.97 -3.97
CA VAL A 281 -13.32 -14.37 -4.48
C VAL A 281 -12.99 -13.04 -5.13
N LEU A 282 -13.38 -12.87 -6.39
CA LEU A 282 -13.28 -11.60 -7.09
C LEU A 282 -14.50 -10.73 -6.75
N ASN A 283 -14.26 -9.51 -6.28
CA ASN A 283 -15.32 -8.52 -6.13
C ASN A 283 -15.55 -7.83 -7.48
N GLU A 284 -16.51 -8.36 -8.26
CA GLU A 284 -16.80 -7.91 -9.63
C GLU A 284 -17.27 -6.45 -9.68
N GLN A 285 -17.99 -6.00 -8.65
CA GLN A 285 -18.43 -4.60 -8.57
C GLN A 285 -17.24 -3.65 -8.40
N LEU A 286 -16.26 -4.04 -7.57
CA LEU A 286 -15.11 -3.20 -7.31
C LEU A 286 -14.14 -3.19 -8.49
N ILE A 287 -13.93 -4.33 -9.17
CA ILE A 287 -12.99 -4.40 -10.29
C ILE A 287 -13.54 -3.75 -11.57
N SER A 288 -14.87 -3.63 -11.68
CA SER A 288 -15.52 -2.96 -12.82
C SER A 288 -15.65 -1.45 -12.65
N PHE A 289 -15.30 -0.90 -11.48
CA PHE A 289 -15.29 0.54 -11.20
C PHE A 289 -14.18 1.24 -11.98
#